data_cd61a21ddd78e22b1c93deb8e0921be1
#
_entry.id   cd61a21ddd78e22b1c93deb8e0921be1
#
_cell.length_a   1.000
_cell.length_b   1.000
_cell.length_c   1.000
_cell.angle_alpha   90.00
_cell.angle_beta   90.00
_cell.angle_gamma   90.00
#
_symmetry.space_group_name_H-M   'P 1'
#
loop_
_entity.id
_entity.type
_entity.pdbx_description
1 polymer ?
#
loop_
_entity_poly.entity_id
_entity_poly.type
_entity_poly.pdbx_seq_one_letter_code
_entity_poly.pdbx_strand_id
1 'polypeptide(L)'
;YKQIVVLDAGHGGSDSGAVANGYKEKNMTLKIVQAAKSYFDDDPDIKVYYTRLSDTYPSLTERSDLANEVDADRFYSVHINSAGSSATGTETLYNSKGYKSSTGLTSYSWSATIHPYIRSATGFTNRGLVNRTGLAVLRHTKTSSTLTEIGFISNKSEAKKMNSNLTNYGKAVYNSTKASFSKNPTGR
;
A
#
# COMPACT_ATOMS: atom_id res chain seq x y z
N TYR A 1 -0.93 -18.36 -12.29
CA TYR A 1 -0.69 -16.92 -12.05
C TYR A 1 0.73 -16.55 -12.49
N LYS A 2 0.87 -15.37 -13.02
CA LYS A 2 2.16 -14.83 -13.48
C LYS A 2 2.88 -14.00 -12.41
N GLN A 3 2.18 -13.63 -11.34
CA GLN A 3 2.78 -13.00 -10.16
C GLN A 3 1.94 -13.24 -8.90
N ILE A 4 2.62 -13.16 -7.77
CA ILE A 4 2.03 -13.24 -6.42
C ILE A 4 2.29 -11.90 -5.71
N VAL A 5 1.23 -11.28 -5.23
CA VAL A 5 1.28 -10.01 -4.51
C VAL A 5 0.65 -10.17 -3.12
N VAL A 6 1.27 -9.61 -2.10
CA VAL A 6 0.62 -9.43 -0.80
C VAL A 6 0.18 -7.97 -0.69
N LEU A 7 -1.11 -7.77 -0.47
CA LEU A 7 -1.72 -6.46 -0.26
C LEU A 7 -2.09 -6.31 1.22
N ASP A 8 -1.60 -5.26 1.82
CA ASP A 8 -1.70 -5.00 3.25
C ASP A 8 -2.52 -3.75 3.54
N ALA A 9 -3.67 -3.91 4.19
CA ALA A 9 -4.42 -2.80 4.76
C ALA A 9 -3.85 -2.48 6.14
N GLY A 10 -3.17 -1.34 6.27
CA GLY A 10 -2.52 -0.96 7.52
C GLY A 10 -3.48 -0.88 8.69
N HIS A 11 -2.98 -1.20 9.89
CA HIS A 11 -3.74 -1.21 11.15
C HIS A 11 -4.87 -2.25 11.16
N GLY A 12 -5.90 -2.05 11.96
CA GLY A 12 -7.07 -2.94 12.05
C GLY A 12 -7.38 -3.41 13.46
N GLY A 13 -8.62 -3.81 13.71
CA GLY A 13 -9.05 -4.33 15.00
C GLY A 13 -8.77 -3.35 16.16
N SER A 14 -7.96 -3.79 17.12
CA SER A 14 -7.55 -2.98 18.28
C SER A 14 -6.61 -1.82 17.94
N ASP A 15 -5.98 -1.83 16.77
CA ASP A 15 -5.13 -0.76 16.27
C ASP A 15 -5.92 0.10 15.28
N SER A 16 -6.41 1.25 15.74
CA SER A 16 -7.16 2.18 14.90
C SER A 16 -6.31 2.86 13.81
N GLY A 17 -4.98 2.87 13.97
CA GLY A 17 -4.14 3.82 13.26
C GLY A 17 -4.47 5.24 13.70
N ALA A 18 -4.18 6.23 12.87
CA ALA A 18 -4.50 7.61 13.15
C ALA A 18 -6.02 7.82 13.20
N VAL A 19 -6.45 8.69 14.13
CA VAL A 19 -7.85 9.10 14.29
C VAL A 19 -7.91 10.62 14.26
N ALA A 20 -8.62 11.18 13.31
CA ALA A 20 -8.80 12.63 13.18
C ALA A 20 -10.02 12.95 12.31
N ASN A 21 -10.58 14.12 12.50
CA ASN A 21 -11.68 14.64 11.67
C ASN A 21 -12.89 13.69 11.54
N GLY A 22 -13.13 12.84 12.53
CA GLY A 22 -14.23 11.88 12.54
C GLY A 22 -13.94 10.57 11.80
N TYR A 23 -12.70 10.34 11.33
CA TYR A 23 -12.31 9.15 10.60
C TYR A 23 -11.23 8.36 11.33
N LYS A 24 -11.16 7.06 11.05
CA LYS A 24 -10.11 6.15 11.53
C LYS A 24 -9.33 5.60 10.33
N GLU A 25 -8.03 5.65 10.40
CA GLU A 25 -7.14 5.15 9.33
C GLU A 25 -7.47 3.69 8.97
N LYS A 26 -7.64 2.82 9.96
CA LYS A 26 -7.96 1.39 9.72
C LYS A 26 -9.18 1.17 8.84
N ASN A 27 -10.18 2.02 8.92
CA ASN A 27 -11.41 1.91 8.13
C ASN A 27 -11.19 2.34 6.68
N MET A 28 -10.40 3.39 6.47
CA MET A 28 -10.05 3.87 5.14
C MET A 28 -9.16 2.86 4.40
N THR A 29 -8.12 2.36 5.06
CA THR A 29 -7.20 1.39 4.45
C THR A 29 -7.91 0.09 4.09
N LEU A 30 -8.82 -0.39 4.94
CA LEU A 30 -9.63 -1.57 4.66
C LEU A 30 -10.51 -1.39 3.41
N LYS A 31 -11.21 -0.25 3.30
CA LYS A 31 -12.07 0.02 2.15
C LYS A 31 -11.29 0.14 0.85
N ILE A 32 -10.12 0.75 0.89
CA ILE A 32 -9.23 0.86 -0.29
C ILE A 32 -8.82 -0.55 -0.74
N VAL A 33 -8.38 -1.40 0.16
CA VAL A 33 -7.95 -2.78 -0.15
C VAL A 33 -9.12 -3.61 -0.64
N GLN A 34 -10.30 -3.52 -0.02
CA GLN A 34 -11.50 -4.21 -0.49
C GLN A 34 -11.91 -3.77 -1.90
N ALA A 35 -11.79 -2.48 -2.22
CA ALA A 35 -12.04 -1.97 -3.56
C ALA A 35 -11.01 -2.51 -4.57
N ALA A 36 -9.73 -2.52 -4.21
CA ALA A 36 -8.68 -3.10 -5.05
C ALA A 36 -8.92 -4.58 -5.32
N LYS A 37 -9.40 -5.33 -4.32
CA LYS A 37 -9.71 -6.76 -4.45
C LYS A 37 -10.66 -7.04 -5.60
N SER A 38 -11.69 -6.24 -5.80
CA SER A 38 -12.65 -6.45 -6.88
C SER A 38 -11.99 -6.43 -8.27
N TYR A 39 -10.99 -5.57 -8.47
CA TYR A 39 -10.23 -5.54 -9.72
C TYR A 39 -9.25 -6.70 -9.84
N PHE A 40 -8.58 -7.07 -8.75
CA PHE A 40 -7.66 -8.20 -8.74
C PHE A 40 -8.36 -9.54 -8.96
N ASP A 41 -9.57 -9.71 -8.44
CA ASP A 41 -10.35 -10.95 -8.60
C ASP A 41 -10.67 -11.24 -10.07
N ASP A 42 -10.80 -10.20 -10.88
CA ASP A 42 -11.06 -10.32 -12.33
C ASP A 42 -9.77 -10.52 -13.15
N ASP A 43 -8.60 -10.49 -12.53
CA ASP A 43 -7.32 -10.61 -13.21
C ASP A 43 -6.72 -12.02 -13.07
N PRO A 44 -6.72 -12.83 -14.14
CA PRO A 44 -6.24 -14.21 -14.07
C PRO A 44 -4.72 -14.34 -13.90
N ASP A 45 -3.98 -13.27 -14.12
CA ASP A 45 -2.52 -13.29 -14.08
C ASP A 45 -1.96 -13.00 -12.69
N ILE A 46 -2.75 -12.39 -11.79
CA ILE A 46 -2.28 -11.94 -10.48
C ILE A 46 -2.96 -12.72 -9.36
N LYS A 47 -2.17 -13.42 -8.54
CA LYS A 47 -2.63 -13.98 -7.27
C LYS A 47 -2.37 -12.98 -6.17
N VAL A 48 -3.39 -12.57 -5.43
CA VAL A 48 -3.25 -11.67 -4.28
C VAL A 48 -3.59 -12.40 -2.99
N TYR A 49 -2.71 -12.27 -2.01
CA TYR A 49 -2.96 -12.61 -0.62
C TYR A 49 -3.14 -11.31 0.17
N TYR A 50 -4.10 -11.29 1.06
CA TYR A 50 -4.45 -10.13 1.85
C TYR A 50 -4.06 -10.36 3.31
N THR A 51 -3.40 -9.40 3.95
CA THR A 51 -3.09 -9.50 5.37
C THR A 51 -4.36 -9.46 6.23
N ARG A 52 -5.37 -8.71 5.76
CA ARG A 52 -6.73 -8.72 6.32
C ARG A 52 -7.75 -8.26 5.28
N LEU A 53 -8.99 -8.70 5.41
CA LEU A 53 -10.16 -8.27 4.62
C LEU A 53 -11.33 -7.84 5.49
N SER A 54 -11.11 -7.76 6.80
CA SER A 54 -12.08 -7.32 7.81
C SER A 54 -11.40 -6.50 8.90
N ASP A 55 -12.15 -6.06 9.90
CA ASP A 55 -11.61 -5.28 11.02
C ASP A 55 -10.92 -6.19 12.05
N THR A 56 -9.80 -6.77 11.64
CA THR A 56 -8.92 -7.60 12.46
C THR A 56 -7.53 -6.99 12.53
N TYR A 57 -6.75 -7.41 13.53
CA TYR A 57 -5.37 -6.93 13.71
C TYR A 57 -4.35 -8.05 13.49
N PRO A 58 -3.83 -8.24 12.29
CA PRO A 58 -2.57 -8.97 12.13
C PRO A 58 -1.41 -8.13 12.66
N SER A 59 -0.49 -8.76 13.39
CA SER A 59 0.71 -8.08 13.87
C SER A 59 1.60 -7.63 12.71
N LEU A 60 2.55 -6.72 12.97
CA LEU A 60 3.52 -6.30 11.95
C LEU A 60 4.33 -7.50 11.43
N THR A 61 4.70 -8.43 12.31
CA THR A 61 5.41 -9.67 11.94
C THR A 61 4.54 -10.56 11.05
N GLU A 62 3.28 -10.78 11.42
CA GLU A 62 2.35 -11.61 10.62
C GLU A 62 2.18 -11.07 9.20
N ARG A 63 2.21 -9.76 9.00
CA ARG A 63 2.08 -9.12 7.68
C ARG A 63 3.27 -9.45 6.78
N SER A 64 4.49 -9.31 7.29
CA SER A 64 5.70 -9.68 6.54
C SER A 64 5.87 -11.19 6.39
N ASP A 65 5.50 -11.97 7.40
CA ASP A 65 5.55 -13.42 7.35
C ASP A 65 4.65 -13.99 6.27
N LEU A 66 3.44 -13.45 6.09
CA LEU A 66 2.57 -13.86 5.00
C LEU A 66 3.26 -13.74 3.65
N ALA A 67 3.90 -12.60 3.38
CA ALA A 67 4.61 -12.39 2.13
C ALA A 67 5.77 -13.38 1.94
N ASN A 68 6.48 -13.70 3.02
CA ASN A 68 7.61 -14.63 3.00
C ASN A 68 7.14 -16.08 2.82
N GLU A 69 6.02 -16.47 3.45
CA GLU A 69 5.46 -17.82 3.37
C GLU A 69 4.90 -18.14 1.98
N VAL A 70 4.26 -17.16 1.33
CA VAL A 70 3.67 -17.36 0.00
C VAL A 70 4.67 -17.12 -1.14
N ASP A 71 5.92 -16.82 -0.82
CA ASP A 71 6.97 -16.46 -1.79
C ASP A 71 6.48 -15.36 -2.73
N ALA A 72 6.01 -14.27 -2.13
CA ALA A 72 5.45 -13.14 -2.88
C ALA A 72 6.51 -12.45 -3.74
N ASP A 73 6.10 -12.03 -4.93
CA ASP A 73 6.94 -11.23 -5.82
C ASP A 73 6.97 -9.76 -5.42
N ARG A 74 5.88 -9.28 -4.80
CA ARG A 74 5.70 -7.90 -4.35
C ARG A 74 4.86 -7.83 -3.08
N PHE A 75 5.21 -6.89 -2.22
CA PHE A 75 4.43 -6.52 -1.03
C PHE A 75 4.01 -5.06 -1.14
N TYR A 76 2.72 -4.79 -0.91
CA TYR A 76 2.13 -3.47 -1.06
C TYR A 76 1.30 -3.13 0.19
N SER A 77 1.74 -2.17 0.98
CA SER A 77 1.01 -1.68 2.16
C SER A 77 0.31 -0.36 1.87
N VAL A 78 -0.93 -0.23 2.34
CA VAL A 78 -1.76 0.98 2.18
C VAL A 78 -1.99 1.61 3.55
N HIS A 79 -1.62 2.87 3.68
CA HIS A 79 -1.74 3.69 4.89
C HIS A 79 -2.30 5.07 4.61
N ILE A 80 -2.73 5.76 5.67
CA ILE A 80 -3.13 7.16 5.67
C ILE A 80 -2.23 7.91 6.63
N ASN A 81 -1.65 9.01 6.20
CA ASN A 81 -0.71 9.80 6.98
C ASN A 81 -1.41 10.67 8.03
N SER A 82 -0.65 11.09 9.03
CA SER A 82 -1.11 12.02 10.06
C SER A 82 0.04 12.88 10.56
N ALA A 83 -0.22 14.17 10.74
CA ALA A 83 0.73 15.15 11.30
C ALA A 83 -0.08 16.36 11.82
N GLY A 84 0.46 17.57 11.72
CA GLY A 84 -0.31 18.79 12.01
C GLY A 84 -1.47 18.98 11.03
N SER A 85 -2.48 19.75 11.43
CA SER A 85 -3.71 19.97 10.65
C SER A 85 -3.48 20.63 9.27
N SER A 86 -2.34 21.27 9.06
CA SER A 86 -1.97 21.89 7.79
C SER A 86 -1.13 21.00 6.87
N ALA A 87 -0.69 19.84 7.35
CA ALA A 87 0.07 18.88 6.53
C ALA A 87 -0.80 18.34 5.40
N THR A 88 -0.24 18.25 4.19
CA THR A 88 -0.94 17.82 2.98
C THR A 88 -0.06 16.95 2.10
N GLY A 89 -0.68 16.11 1.30
CA GLY A 89 -0.03 15.46 0.18
C GLY A 89 0.09 13.96 0.27
N THR A 90 0.46 13.40 -0.88
CA THR A 90 0.69 11.96 -1.09
C THR A 90 2.19 11.68 -1.09
N GLU A 91 2.60 10.67 -0.35
CA GLU A 91 3.98 10.16 -0.38
C GLU A 91 3.99 8.64 -0.46
N THR A 92 5.08 8.08 -0.97
CA THR A 92 5.28 6.64 -1.01
C THR A 92 6.61 6.29 -0.35
N LEU A 93 6.59 5.33 0.56
CA LEU A 93 7.73 4.95 1.37
C LEU A 93 8.39 3.72 0.78
N TYR A 94 9.73 3.75 0.75
CA TYR A 94 10.56 2.63 0.34
C TYR A 94 11.66 2.37 1.36
N ASN A 95 12.31 1.22 1.24
CA ASN A 95 13.47 0.88 2.05
C ASN A 95 14.68 0.65 1.13
N SER A 96 15.65 1.57 1.14
CA SER A 96 16.87 1.46 0.34
C SER A 96 17.75 0.26 0.70
N LYS A 97 17.54 -0.31 1.89
CA LYS A 97 18.22 -1.49 2.40
C LYS A 97 17.33 -2.74 2.40
N GLY A 98 16.13 -2.65 1.79
CA GLY A 98 15.17 -3.73 1.72
C GLY A 98 15.60 -4.82 0.74
N TYR A 99 14.92 -5.95 0.86
CA TYR A 99 15.09 -7.05 -0.08
C TYR A 99 14.61 -6.66 -1.48
N LYS A 100 15.21 -7.32 -2.47
CA LYS A 100 14.74 -7.27 -3.86
C LYS A 100 13.84 -8.47 -4.14
N SER A 101 13.01 -8.37 -5.15
CA SER A 101 12.29 -9.54 -5.67
C SER A 101 13.27 -10.53 -6.31
N SER A 102 12.81 -11.72 -6.62
CA SER A 102 13.59 -12.74 -7.32
C SER A 102 14.14 -12.27 -8.68
N THR A 103 13.46 -11.31 -9.30
CA THR A 103 13.88 -10.70 -10.58
C THR A 103 14.66 -9.40 -10.41
N GLY A 104 15.05 -9.06 -9.18
CA GLY A 104 15.88 -7.89 -8.88
C GLY A 104 15.12 -6.57 -8.74
N LEU A 105 13.79 -6.56 -8.74
CA LEU A 105 13.00 -5.36 -8.47
C LEU A 105 13.31 -4.84 -7.06
N THR A 106 13.74 -3.58 -6.96
CA THR A 106 14.04 -2.94 -5.68
C THR A 106 12.79 -2.29 -5.08
N SER A 107 12.81 -2.07 -3.76
CA SER A 107 11.77 -1.28 -3.06
C SER A 107 11.62 0.11 -3.68
N TYR A 108 12.73 0.76 -4.03
CA TYR A 108 12.70 2.07 -4.70
C TYR A 108 11.98 2.02 -6.05
N SER A 109 12.34 1.08 -6.92
CA SER A 109 11.73 0.97 -8.25
C SER A 109 10.26 0.61 -8.18
N TRP A 110 9.88 -0.26 -7.24
CA TRP A 110 8.48 -0.59 -6.96
C TRP A 110 7.71 0.67 -6.53
N SER A 111 8.23 1.41 -5.56
CA SER A 111 7.63 2.65 -5.06
C SER A 111 7.56 3.75 -6.13
N ALA A 112 8.59 3.87 -6.96
CA ALA A 112 8.62 4.85 -8.06
C ALA A 112 7.55 4.57 -9.12
N THR A 113 7.18 3.32 -9.34
CA THR A 113 6.07 2.96 -10.24
C THR A 113 4.70 3.23 -9.60
N ILE A 114 4.55 2.93 -8.31
CA ILE A 114 3.29 3.13 -7.56
C ILE A 114 2.93 4.61 -7.45
N HIS A 115 3.88 5.44 -7.08
CA HIS A 115 3.65 6.81 -6.64
C HIS A 115 2.86 7.68 -7.64
N PRO A 116 3.18 7.71 -8.94
CA PRO A 116 2.43 8.52 -9.89
C PRO A 116 0.95 8.13 -10.01
N TYR A 117 0.64 6.85 -9.89
CA TYR A 117 -0.75 6.36 -9.95
C TYR A 117 -1.56 6.82 -8.74
N ILE A 118 -1.00 6.71 -7.55
CA ILE A 118 -1.68 7.13 -6.31
C ILE A 118 -1.83 8.65 -6.31
N ARG A 119 -0.76 9.38 -6.63
CA ARG A 119 -0.80 10.83 -6.67
C ARG A 119 -1.79 11.36 -7.72
N SER A 120 -1.89 10.71 -8.87
CA SER A 120 -2.89 11.06 -9.89
C SER A 120 -4.32 10.84 -9.39
N ALA A 121 -4.55 9.74 -8.66
CA ALA A 121 -5.87 9.43 -8.10
C ALA A 121 -6.27 10.42 -6.99
N THR A 122 -5.33 10.86 -6.15
CA THR A 122 -5.63 11.81 -5.07
C THR A 122 -5.71 13.25 -5.54
N GLY A 123 -4.88 13.65 -6.50
CA GLY A 123 -4.67 15.04 -6.89
C GLY A 123 -4.02 15.91 -5.79
N PHE A 124 -3.53 15.28 -4.72
CA PHE A 124 -2.91 15.98 -3.59
C PHE A 124 -1.48 16.44 -3.92
N THR A 125 -0.92 17.29 -3.07
CA THR A 125 0.47 17.73 -3.18
C THR A 125 1.41 16.53 -3.28
N ASN A 126 2.36 16.61 -4.19
CA ASN A 126 3.37 15.57 -4.38
C ASN A 126 4.46 15.70 -3.31
N ARG A 127 4.51 14.74 -2.37
CA ARG A 127 5.56 14.66 -1.36
C ARG A 127 6.70 13.72 -1.77
N GLY A 128 6.55 13.04 -2.91
CA GLY A 128 7.59 12.19 -3.49
C GLY A 128 7.77 10.85 -2.78
N LEU A 129 8.95 10.29 -2.98
CA LEU A 129 9.38 9.03 -2.38
C LEU A 129 10.20 9.30 -1.14
N VAL A 130 9.92 8.59 -0.05
CA VAL A 130 10.60 8.77 1.24
C VAL A 130 11.26 7.47 1.67
N ASN A 131 12.55 7.53 1.97
CA ASN A 131 13.30 6.36 2.43
C ASN A 131 13.06 6.10 3.92
N ARG A 132 12.60 4.89 4.25
CA ARG A 132 12.30 4.44 5.60
C ARG A 132 12.88 3.06 5.86
N THR A 133 14.12 3.02 6.34
CA THR A 133 14.85 1.75 6.56
C THR A 133 14.42 1.02 7.84
N GLY A 134 13.70 1.68 8.75
CA GLY A 134 13.28 1.11 10.04
C GLY A 134 11.84 0.59 10.10
N LEU A 135 11.02 0.77 9.06
CA LEU A 135 9.64 0.28 9.06
C LEU A 135 9.59 -1.24 8.95
N ALA A 136 8.94 -1.90 9.89
CA ALA A 136 8.93 -3.36 10.01
C ALA A 136 8.47 -4.07 8.73
N VAL A 137 7.36 -3.64 8.13
CA VAL A 137 6.81 -4.28 6.91
C VAL A 137 7.70 -4.07 5.67
N LEU A 138 8.50 -3.00 5.63
CA LEU A 138 9.46 -2.76 4.56
C LEU A 138 10.82 -3.43 4.84
N ARG A 139 11.11 -3.72 6.10
CA ARG A 139 12.39 -4.27 6.55
C ARG A 139 12.40 -5.79 6.58
N HIS A 140 11.30 -6.43 7.05
CA HIS A 140 11.26 -7.88 7.28
C HIS A 140 10.63 -8.67 6.14
N THR A 141 10.01 -8.01 5.17
CA THR A 141 9.49 -8.66 3.96
C THR A 141 10.66 -8.99 3.02
N LYS A 142 10.84 -10.27 2.74
CA LYS A 142 11.97 -10.80 1.94
C LYS A 142 11.72 -10.71 0.43
N THR A 143 11.02 -9.69 -0.01
CA THR A 143 10.82 -9.34 -1.41
C THR A 143 10.74 -7.82 -1.54
N SER A 144 10.52 -7.32 -2.75
CA SER A 144 10.33 -5.88 -2.98
C SER A 144 9.06 -5.40 -2.26
N SER A 145 9.20 -4.40 -1.40
CA SER A 145 8.11 -3.86 -0.59
C SER A 145 7.93 -2.36 -0.78
N THR A 146 6.69 -1.90 -0.71
CA THR A 146 6.32 -0.48 -0.78
C THR A 146 5.18 -0.18 0.17
N LEU A 147 5.08 1.06 0.61
CA LEU A 147 4.00 1.56 1.46
C LEU A 147 3.54 2.91 0.94
N THR A 148 2.27 3.01 0.53
CA THR A 148 1.70 4.28 0.11
C THR A 148 1.00 4.97 1.27
N GLU A 149 1.27 6.26 1.44
CA GLU A 149 0.57 7.19 2.31
C GLU A 149 -0.32 8.07 1.42
N ILE A 150 -1.61 7.77 1.39
CA ILE A 150 -2.58 8.35 0.45
C ILE A 150 -2.67 9.88 0.62
N GLY A 151 -2.82 10.32 1.86
CA GLY A 151 -2.94 11.72 2.24
C GLY A 151 -2.97 11.83 3.76
N PHE A 152 -3.27 13.02 4.29
CA PHE A 152 -3.26 13.27 5.72
C PHE A 152 -4.67 13.27 6.30
N ILE A 153 -4.97 12.29 7.16
CA ILE A 153 -6.24 12.23 7.89
C ILE A 153 -6.38 13.42 8.85
N SER A 154 -5.27 13.98 9.31
CA SER A 154 -5.20 15.17 10.17
C SER A 154 -5.58 16.47 9.46
N ASN A 155 -5.60 16.49 8.13
CA ASN A 155 -6.06 17.62 7.32
C ASN A 155 -7.54 17.42 6.99
N LYS A 156 -8.39 18.32 7.45
CA LYS A 156 -9.85 18.21 7.31
C LYS A 156 -10.31 18.06 5.85
N SER A 157 -9.73 18.85 4.95
CA SER A 157 -10.07 18.82 3.53
C SER A 157 -9.63 17.50 2.87
N GLU A 158 -8.41 17.05 3.14
CA GLU A 158 -7.90 15.78 2.60
C GLU A 158 -8.67 14.59 3.17
N ALA A 159 -8.95 14.56 4.46
CA ALA A 159 -9.71 13.50 5.11
C ALA A 159 -11.10 13.34 4.44
N LYS A 160 -11.80 14.43 4.21
CA LYS A 160 -13.12 14.41 3.54
C LYS A 160 -13.02 13.93 2.09
N LYS A 161 -12.04 14.42 1.33
CA LYS A 161 -11.81 14.00 -0.06
C LYS A 161 -11.44 12.52 -0.14
N MET A 162 -10.55 12.05 0.74
CA MET A 162 -10.18 10.64 0.80
C MET A 162 -11.39 9.76 1.07
N ASN A 163 -12.20 10.09 2.08
CA ASN A 163 -13.37 9.29 2.43
C ASN A 163 -14.39 9.17 1.27
N SER A 164 -14.46 10.16 0.40
CA SER A 164 -15.33 10.16 -0.78
C SER A 164 -14.74 9.43 -2.00
N ASN A 165 -13.47 9.02 -1.96
CA ASN A 165 -12.74 8.49 -3.12
C ASN A 165 -12.00 7.18 -2.86
N LEU A 166 -12.33 6.46 -1.79
CA LEU A 166 -11.62 5.24 -1.39
C LEU A 166 -11.61 4.17 -2.50
N THR A 167 -12.72 4.04 -3.23
CA THR A 167 -12.84 3.12 -4.36
C THR A 167 -11.88 3.49 -5.50
N ASN A 168 -11.71 4.77 -5.80
CA ASN A 168 -10.77 5.23 -6.82
C ASN A 168 -9.32 4.91 -6.44
N TYR A 169 -8.99 5.00 -5.15
CA TYR A 169 -7.65 4.63 -4.67
C TYR A 169 -7.40 3.13 -4.78
N GLY A 170 -8.42 2.31 -4.52
CA GLY A 170 -8.35 0.88 -4.77
C GLY A 170 -8.06 0.54 -6.23
N LYS A 171 -8.69 1.23 -7.16
CA LYS A 171 -8.41 1.11 -8.60
C LYS A 171 -6.97 1.51 -8.92
N ALA A 172 -6.46 2.59 -8.32
CA ALA A 172 -5.08 3.02 -8.51
C ALA A 172 -4.07 2.01 -7.96
N VAL A 173 -4.37 1.37 -6.82
CA VAL A 173 -3.56 0.28 -6.28
C VAL A 173 -3.46 -0.88 -7.29
N TYR A 174 -4.57 -1.29 -7.86
CA TYR A 174 -4.58 -2.32 -8.90
C TYR A 174 -3.81 -1.89 -10.14
N ASN A 175 -4.08 -0.70 -10.71
CA ASN A 175 -3.44 -0.22 -11.93
C ASN A 175 -1.92 -0.06 -11.76
N SER A 176 -1.47 0.44 -10.61
CA SER A 176 -0.05 0.59 -10.33
C SER A 176 0.67 -0.76 -10.20
N THR A 177 0.01 -1.76 -9.65
CA THR A 177 0.52 -3.12 -9.57
C THR A 177 0.67 -3.74 -10.96
N LYS A 178 -0.31 -3.57 -11.83
CA LYS A 178 -0.25 -4.01 -13.23
C LYS A 178 0.91 -3.33 -13.97
N ALA A 179 1.07 -2.03 -13.80
CA ALA A 179 2.14 -1.27 -14.44
C ALA A 179 3.52 -1.75 -13.99
N SER A 180 3.71 -2.03 -12.70
CA SER A 180 4.97 -2.58 -12.21
C SER A 180 5.27 -3.95 -12.79
N PHE A 181 4.26 -4.81 -12.86
CA PHE A 181 4.41 -6.14 -13.44
C PHE A 181 4.80 -6.07 -14.93
N SER A 182 4.19 -5.16 -15.69
CA SER A 182 4.53 -4.96 -17.11
C SER A 182 5.98 -4.51 -17.30
N LYS A 183 6.49 -3.66 -16.38
CA LYS A 183 7.88 -3.19 -16.41
C LYS A 183 8.89 -4.24 -15.96
N ASN A 184 8.51 -5.06 -15.01
CA ASN A 184 9.39 -6.06 -14.37
C ASN A 184 8.62 -7.38 -14.20
N PRO A 185 8.49 -8.18 -15.28
CA PRO A 185 7.84 -9.48 -15.21
C PRO A 185 8.56 -10.43 -14.24
N THR A 186 7.83 -11.33 -13.60
CA THR A 186 8.37 -12.21 -12.57
C THR A 186 9.01 -13.50 -13.10
N GLY A 187 8.69 -13.91 -14.30
CA GLY A 187 9.18 -15.17 -14.86
C GLY A 187 8.48 -16.42 -14.33
N ARG A 188 7.34 -16.26 -13.58
CA ARG A 188 6.46 -17.38 -13.18
C ARG A 188 5.68 -17.91 -14.38
#